data_cb41cfda48eead260b41274041f5e460
#
_entry.id   cb41cfda48eead260b41274041f5e460
#
_cell.length_a   1.000
_cell.length_b   1.000
_cell.length_c   1.000
_cell.angle_alpha   90.00
_cell.angle_beta   90.00
_cell.angle_gamma   90.00
#
_symmetry.space_group_name_H-M   'P 1'
#
loop_
_entity.id
_entity.type
_entity.pdbx_description
1 polymer ?
#
loop_
_entity_poly.entity_id
_entity_poly.type
_entity_poly.pdbx_seq_one_letter_code
_entity_poly.pdbx_strand_id
1 'polypeptide(L)'
;MAEDDDRLLIVVPDGMVEKAKYELWQYESENQAPRNKSEGIKPVYQDGLWGVAGYIAVISLIAVLAGEAVFSRDWLAAGRVDGVLIRHGEFWRSVTALTLHSGLPHFAGNVGFGALFGLMAGRVLGPGVTWLIVLL
;
A
#
# COMPACT_ATOMS: atom_id res chain seq x y z
N MET A 1 -3.70 48.43 -21.58
CA MET A 1 -4.10 47.14 -20.97
C MET A 1 -3.77 46.09 -22.04
N ALA A 2 -2.57 45.52 -21.99
CA ALA A 2 -2.13 44.53 -22.97
C ALA A 2 -2.76 43.19 -22.57
N GLU A 3 -3.59 42.65 -23.45
CA GLU A 3 -4.17 41.33 -23.40
C GLU A 3 -3.00 40.36 -23.64
N ASP A 4 -2.58 39.63 -22.62
CA ASP A 4 -1.52 38.65 -22.66
C ASP A 4 -2.06 37.45 -23.45
N ASP A 5 -1.69 37.42 -24.77
CA ASP A 5 -2.10 36.34 -25.68
C ASP A 5 -1.21 35.11 -25.39
N ASP A 6 -1.59 34.33 -24.39
CA ASP A 6 -0.90 33.11 -23.93
C ASP A 6 -1.06 31.95 -24.97
N ARG A 7 -0.65 32.25 -26.24
CA ARG A 7 -0.66 31.26 -27.31
C ARG A 7 0.63 30.44 -27.29
N LEU A 8 0.49 29.17 -26.98
CA LEU A 8 1.56 28.19 -27.13
C LEU A 8 1.78 27.90 -28.62
N LEU A 9 2.98 28.20 -29.12
CA LEU A 9 3.40 27.87 -30.48
C LEU A 9 4.16 26.54 -30.47
N ILE A 10 3.64 25.57 -31.21
CA ILE A 10 4.32 24.28 -31.44
C ILE A 10 5.01 24.37 -32.77
N VAL A 11 6.35 24.31 -32.77
CA VAL A 11 7.16 24.34 -34.00
C VAL A 11 7.45 22.89 -34.40
N VAL A 12 7.07 22.52 -35.62
CA VAL A 12 7.28 21.19 -36.19
C VAL A 12 7.93 21.31 -37.59
N PRO A 13 8.70 20.31 -38.05
CA PRO A 13 9.22 20.29 -39.44
C PRO A 13 8.06 20.29 -40.43
N ASP A 14 8.23 20.95 -41.56
CA ASP A 14 7.20 21.16 -42.58
C ASP A 14 6.46 19.84 -43.01
N GLY A 15 7.21 18.74 -43.14
CA GLY A 15 6.64 17.45 -43.48
C GLY A 15 5.81 16.76 -42.37
N MET A 16 5.79 17.31 -41.14
CA MET A 16 5.12 16.76 -39.98
C MET A 16 3.88 17.56 -39.56
N VAL A 17 3.57 18.65 -40.22
CA VAL A 17 2.51 19.57 -39.81
C VAL A 17 1.15 18.88 -39.72
N GLU A 18 0.76 18.11 -40.75
CA GLU A 18 -0.54 17.42 -40.78
C GLU A 18 -0.62 16.33 -39.71
N LYS A 19 0.46 15.62 -39.47
CA LYS A 19 0.52 14.62 -38.40
C LYS A 19 0.40 15.30 -37.04
N ALA A 20 1.10 16.41 -36.81
CA ALA A 20 1.04 17.15 -35.54
C ALA A 20 -0.37 17.72 -35.28
N LYS A 21 -1.04 18.24 -36.34
CA LYS A 21 -2.44 18.68 -36.22
C LYS A 21 -3.38 17.53 -35.85
N TYR A 22 -3.19 16.36 -36.48
CA TYR A 22 -4.02 15.18 -36.18
C TYR A 22 -3.82 14.71 -34.73
N GLU A 23 -2.59 14.59 -34.27
CA GLU A 23 -2.27 14.20 -32.88
C GLU A 23 -2.83 15.22 -31.88
N LEU A 24 -2.72 16.51 -32.17
CA LEU A 24 -3.28 17.57 -31.33
C LEU A 24 -4.81 17.49 -31.27
N TRP A 25 -5.46 17.31 -32.40
CA TRP A 25 -6.91 17.13 -32.47
C TRP A 25 -7.37 15.89 -31.70
N GLN A 26 -6.66 14.79 -31.84
CA GLN A 26 -6.93 13.55 -31.10
C GLN A 26 -6.78 13.80 -29.59
N TYR A 27 -5.71 14.41 -29.17
CA TYR A 27 -5.47 14.77 -27.78
C TYR A 27 -6.57 15.69 -27.24
N GLU A 28 -6.96 16.70 -27.99
CA GLU A 28 -8.04 17.60 -27.60
C GLU A 28 -9.37 16.86 -27.52
N SER A 29 -9.71 16.01 -28.47
CA SER A 29 -10.94 15.23 -28.47
C SER A 29 -11.04 14.27 -27.29
N GLU A 30 -9.92 13.63 -26.91
CA GLU A 30 -9.85 12.74 -25.77
C GLU A 30 -9.93 13.52 -24.43
N ASN A 31 -9.48 14.78 -24.41
CA ASN A 31 -9.46 15.61 -23.21
C ASN A 31 -10.62 16.62 -23.12
N GLN A 32 -11.47 16.76 -24.17
CA GLN A 32 -12.67 17.59 -24.15
C GLN A 32 -13.81 17.00 -23.30
N ALA A 33 -13.81 15.72 -23.04
CA ALA A 33 -14.70 15.19 -22.02
C ALA A 33 -14.38 15.92 -20.70
N PRO A 34 -15.39 16.54 -20.04
CA PRO A 34 -15.15 17.13 -18.75
C PRO A 34 -14.48 16.06 -17.92
N ARG A 35 -13.23 16.32 -17.55
CA ARG A 35 -12.47 15.45 -16.65
C ARG A 35 -13.38 15.36 -15.43
N ASN A 36 -14.21 14.31 -15.43
CA ASN A 36 -15.01 14.02 -14.25
C ASN A 36 -13.99 14.09 -13.14
N LYS A 37 -14.08 15.15 -12.31
CA LYS A 37 -13.21 15.29 -11.15
C LYS A 37 -13.20 13.91 -10.60
N SER A 38 -12.04 13.23 -10.73
CA SER A 38 -11.92 11.83 -10.34
C SER A 38 -12.62 11.76 -8.98
N GLU A 39 -13.81 11.16 -8.97
CA GLU A 39 -14.54 11.04 -7.70
C GLU A 39 -13.53 10.30 -6.84
N GLY A 40 -12.93 11.03 -5.90
CA GLY A 40 -11.88 10.49 -5.05
C GLY A 40 -12.43 9.18 -4.51
N ILE A 41 -11.60 8.15 -4.45
CA ILE A 41 -12.01 6.80 -4.03
C ILE A 41 -12.87 6.97 -2.78
N LYS A 42 -14.21 6.81 -2.94
CA LYS A 42 -15.13 6.94 -1.82
C LYS A 42 -14.94 5.74 -0.91
N PRO A 43 -14.75 5.95 0.39
CA PRO A 43 -14.65 4.84 1.32
C PRO A 43 -15.96 4.05 1.28
N VAL A 44 -15.87 2.78 0.89
CA VAL A 44 -17.02 1.86 0.81
C VAL A 44 -17.34 1.27 2.18
N TYR A 45 -16.31 1.11 3.02
CA TYR A 45 -16.43 0.50 4.33
C TYR A 45 -16.11 1.52 5.44
N GLN A 46 -17.03 1.66 6.41
CA GLN A 46 -16.84 2.56 7.55
C GLN A 46 -16.10 1.89 8.72
N ASP A 47 -16.13 0.57 8.79
CA ASP A 47 -15.66 -0.21 9.95
C ASP A 47 -14.17 -0.63 9.89
N GLY A 48 -13.35 0.06 9.11
CA GLY A 48 -11.91 -0.22 8.99
C GLY A 48 -11.14 -0.22 10.33
N LEU A 49 -11.65 0.48 11.35
CA LEU A 49 -11.03 0.56 12.68
C LEU A 49 -10.99 -0.76 13.42
N TRP A 50 -11.99 -1.64 13.28
CA TRP A 50 -11.99 -2.95 13.93
C TRP A 50 -10.87 -3.86 13.39
N GLY A 51 -10.60 -3.77 12.09
CA GLY A 51 -9.47 -4.47 11.49
C GLY A 51 -8.12 -3.97 12.04
N VAL A 52 -7.96 -2.64 12.18
CA VAL A 52 -6.77 -2.04 12.78
C VAL A 52 -6.60 -2.48 14.24
N ALA A 53 -7.67 -2.45 15.02
CA ALA A 53 -7.64 -2.89 16.42
C ALA A 53 -7.23 -4.37 16.53
N GLY A 54 -7.80 -5.24 15.70
CA GLY A 54 -7.41 -6.66 15.62
C GLY A 54 -5.94 -6.84 15.26
N TYR A 55 -5.45 -6.12 14.25
CA TYR A 55 -4.05 -6.15 13.86
C TYR A 55 -3.12 -5.74 15.02
N ILE A 56 -3.38 -4.58 15.65
CA ILE A 56 -2.58 -4.11 16.78
C ILE A 56 -2.62 -5.12 17.93
N ALA A 57 -3.77 -5.69 18.23
CA ALA A 57 -3.91 -6.70 19.28
C ALA A 57 -3.06 -7.95 18.99
N VAL A 58 -3.11 -8.47 17.76
CA VAL A 58 -2.35 -9.66 17.36
C VAL A 58 -0.85 -9.42 17.44
N ILE A 59 -0.33 -8.36 16.81
CA ILE A 59 1.12 -8.11 16.82
C ILE A 59 1.65 -7.74 18.20
N SER A 60 0.84 -7.04 19.02
CA SER A 60 1.20 -6.75 20.42
C SER A 60 1.25 -8.01 21.26
N LEU A 61 0.27 -8.90 21.11
CA LEU A 61 0.26 -10.20 21.80
C LEU A 61 1.51 -11.01 21.45
N ILE A 62 1.84 -11.12 20.16
CA ILE A 62 3.03 -11.86 19.72
C ILE A 62 4.30 -11.21 20.25
N ALA A 63 4.39 -9.88 20.27
CA ALA A 63 5.55 -9.16 20.81
C ALA A 63 5.75 -9.44 22.31
N VAL A 64 4.66 -9.48 23.08
CA VAL A 64 4.71 -9.84 24.52
C VAL A 64 5.12 -11.31 24.70
N LEU A 65 4.51 -12.24 23.97
CA LEU A 65 4.83 -13.67 24.06
C LEU A 65 6.31 -13.95 23.72
N ALA A 66 6.83 -13.23 22.73
CA ALA A 66 8.23 -13.35 22.32
C ALA A 66 9.19 -12.71 23.32
N GLY A 67 8.82 -11.53 23.87
CA GLY A 67 9.66 -10.79 24.81
C GLY A 67 9.79 -11.50 26.17
N GLU A 68 8.70 -12.08 26.66
CA GLU A 68 8.67 -12.82 27.92
C GLU A 68 9.12 -14.28 27.80
N ALA A 69 9.58 -14.72 26.63
CA ALA A 69 9.94 -16.11 26.33
C ALA A 69 8.87 -17.12 26.87
N VAL A 70 7.60 -16.75 26.70
CA VAL A 70 6.49 -17.53 27.23
C VAL A 70 6.56 -18.98 26.72
N PHE A 71 6.23 -19.93 27.56
CA PHE A 71 6.41 -21.37 27.34
C PHE A 71 7.88 -21.83 27.26
N SER A 72 8.83 -21.03 27.80
CA SER A 72 10.27 -21.32 27.75
C SER A 72 10.78 -21.56 26.31
N ARG A 73 10.18 -20.87 25.33
CA ARG A 73 10.53 -20.98 23.92
C ARG A 73 11.23 -19.72 23.43
N ASP A 74 12.29 -19.93 22.64
CA ASP A 74 12.89 -18.88 21.83
C ASP A 74 12.02 -18.65 20.58
N TRP A 75 11.06 -17.70 20.69
CA TRP A 75 10.12 -17.34 19.63
C TRP A 75 10.83 -16.79 18.41
N LEU A 76 11.95 -16.04 18.62
CA LEU A 76 12.73 -15.49 17.52
C LEU A 76 13.44 -16.60 16.74
N ALA A 77 14.07 -17.54 17.41
CA ALA A 77 14.69 -18.69 16.75
C ALA A 77 13.67 -19.58 16.05
N ALA A 78 12.48 -19.76 16.66
CA ALA A 78 11.41 -20.59 16.12
C ALA A 78 10.73 -19.97 14.87
N GLY A 79 10.60 -18.63 14.80
CA GLY A 79 9.79 -17.97 13.79
C GLY A 79 10.53 -17.04 12.83
N ARG A 80 11.83 -16.75 13.05
CA ARG A 80 12.60 -15.89 12.13
C ARG A 80 12.77 -16.53 10.75
N VAL A 81 12.97 -15.69 9.75
CA VAL A 81 13.35 -16.15 8.41
C VAL A 81 14.67 -16.93 8.49
N ASP A 82 14.65 -18.14 7.99
CA ASP A 82 15.83 -18.99 7.78
C ASP A 82 15.68 -19.67 6.42
N GLY A 83 16.50 -19.24 5.46
CA GLY A 83 16.41 -19.72 4.08
C GLY A 83 16.73 -21.20 3.93
N VAL A 84 17.50 -21.80 4.85
CA VAL A 84 17.81 -23.25 4.83
C VAL A 84 16.57 -24.01 5.30
N LEU A 85 16.00 -23.64 6.44
CA LEU A 85 14.83 -24.29 7.01
C LEU A 85 13.59 -24.14 6.11
N ILE A 86 13.41 -22.97 5.48
CA ILE A 86 12.33 -22.77 4.51
C ILE A 86 12.45 -23.73 3.33
N ARG A 87 13.66 -23.92 2.78
CA ARG A 87 13.88 -24.91 1.70
C ARG A 87 13.66 -26.36 2.15
N HIS A 88 13.78 -26.62 3.44
CA HIS A 88 13.47 -27.93 4.05
C HIS A 88 12.00 -28.08 4.46
N GLY A 89 11.12 -27.12 4.05
CA GLY A 89 9.69 -27.23 4.22
C GLY A 89 9.08 -26.40 5.36
N GLU A 90 9.90 -25.62 6.09
CA GLU A 90 9.38 -24.75 7.17
C GLU A 90 8.84 -23.42 6.62
N PHE A 91 7.90 -23.49 5.67
CA PHE A 91 7.34 -22.31 4.96
C PHE A 91 6.64 -21.30 5.89
N TRP A 92 6.12 -21.75 7.03
CA TRP A 92 5.49 -20.86 8.01
C TRP A 92 6.42 -19.74 8.49
N ARG A 93 7.76 -19.92 8.43
CA ARG A 93 8.74 -18.92 8.82
C ARG A 93 8.63 -17.64 7.99
N SER A 94 8.20 -17.74 6.74
CA SER A 94 7.99 -16.57 5.87
C SER A 94 6.86 -15.68 6.39
N VAL A 95 5.84 -16.28 7.01
CA VAL A 95 4.70 -15.56 7.58
C VAL A 95 4.98 -15.14 9.03
N THR A 96 5.49 -16.07 9.86
CA THR A 96 5.71 -15.77 11.27
C THR A 96 6.77 -14.69 11.50
N ALA A 97 7.75 -14.59 10.61
CA ALA A 97 8.76 -13.53 10.68
C ALA A 97 8.16 -12.12 10.57
N LEU A 98 7.04 -11.95 9.86
CA LEU A 98 6.35 -10.67 9.74
C LEU A 98 5.73 -10.19 11.07
N THR A 99 5.46 -11.12 11.97
CA THR A 99 4.87 -10.84 13.27
C THR A 99 5.90 -10.71 14.39
N LEU A 100 7.16 -11.11 14.13
CA LEU A 100 8.24 -11.01 15.10
C LEU A 100 8.94 -9.65 14.99
N HIS A 101 9.31 -9.09 16.13
CA HIS A 101 9.91 -7.76 16.22
C HIS A 101 11.27 -7.84 16.89
N SER A 102 12.30 -7.32 16.22
CA SER A 102 13.67 -7.29 16.72
C SER A 102 13.94 -6.21 17.77
N GLY A 103 12.93 -5.35 18.05
CA GLY A 103 13.03 -4.28 19.03
C GLY A 103 11.89 -3.28 18.94
N LEU A 104 11.83 -2.40 19.94
CA LEU A 104 10.75 -1.42 20.09
C LEU A 104 10.60 -0.46 18.87
N PRO A 105 11.67 0.08 18.25
CA PRO A 105 11.51 0.95 17.10
C PRO A 105 10.87 0.23 15.90
N HIS A 106 11.26 -1.03 15.66
CA HIS A 106 10.70 -1.84 14.59
C HIS A 106 9.21 -2.16 14.86
N PHE A 107 8.89 -2.53 16.10
CA PHE A 107 7.51 -2.73 16.52
C PHE A 107 6.65 -1.48 16.31
N ALA A 108 7.12 -0.33 16.79
CA ALA A 108 6.40 0.95 16.66
C ALA A 108 6.19 1.34 15.19
N GLY A 109 7.19 1.11 14.33
CA GLY A 109 7.09 1.32 12.89
C GLY A 109 6.00 0.44 12.27
N ASN A 110 6.00 -0.86 12.56
CA ASN A 110 5.00 -1.80 12.03
C ASN A 110 3.59 -1.45 12.53
N VAL A 111 3.42 -1.10 13.81
CA VAL A 111 2.12 -0.65 14.34
C VAL A 111 1.66 0.62 13.62
N GLY A 112 2.53 1.62 13.50
CA GLY A 112 2.18 2.91 12.89
C GLY A 112 1.84 2.79 11.41
N PHE A 113 2.73 2.22 10.62
CA PHE A 113 2.53 2.07 9.17
C PHE A 113 1.45 1.04 8.86
N GLY A 114 1.42 -0.10 9.56
CA GLY A 114 0.40 -1.12 9.37
C GLY A 114 -1.00 -0.62 9.72
N ALA A 115 -1.16 0.15 10.80
CA ALA A 115 -2.43 0.78 11.16
C ALA A 115 -2.86 1.80 10.11
N LEU A 116 -1.94 2.68 9.68
CA LEU A 116 -2.24 3.72 8.69
C LEU A 116 -2.67 3.11 7.34
N PHE A 117 -1.83 2.27 6.76
CA PHE A 117 -2.12 1.67 5.44
C PHE A 117 -3.25 0.65 5.52
N GLY A 118 -3.34 -0.13 6.60
CA GLY A 118 -4.44 -1.05 6.84
C GLY A 118 -5.78 -0.33 6.95
N LEU A 119 -5.83 0.83 7.62
CA LEU A 119 -7.04 1.65 7.68
C LEU A 119 -7.43 2.19 6.29
N MET A 120 -6.46 2.73 5.54
CA MET A 120 -6.70 3.26 4.19
C MET A 120 -7.21 2.17 3.24
N ALA A 121 -6.51 1.05 3.18
CA ALA A 121 -6.90 -0.08 2.35
C ALA A 121 -8.22 -0.72 2.81
N GLY A 122 -8.43 -0.83 4.13
CA GLY A 122 -9.65 -1.38 4.71
C GLY A 122 -10.91 -0.61 4.35
N ARG A 123 -10.80 0.70 4.19
CA ARG A 123 -11.91 1.55 3.74
C ARG A 123 -12.29 1.35 2.28
N VAL A 124 -11.36 0.89 1.45
CA VAL A 124 -11.56 0.69 0.00
C VAL A 124 -11.89 -0.76 -0.31
N LEU A 125 -11.10 -1.69 0.21
CA LEU A 125 -11.18 -3.13 -0.11
C LEU A 125 -12.02 -3.93 0.89
N GLY A 126 -12.38 -3.31 2.01
CA GLY A 126 -12.98 -3.99 3.15
C GLY A 126 -11.93 -4.62 4.09
N PRO A 127 -12.26 -4.73 5.38
CA PRO A 127 -11.31 -5.19 6.39
C PRO A 127 -10.84 -6.63 6.12
N GLY A 128 -11.70 -7.54 5.70
CA GLY A 128 -11.33 -8.94 5.45
C GLY A 128 -10.27 -9.10 4.37
N VAL A 129 -10.47 -8.48 3.21
CA VAL A 129 -9.51 -8.54 2.08
C VAL A 129 -8.20 -7.86 2.43
N THR A 130 -8.26 -6.69 3.07
CA THR A 130 -7.07 -5.94 3.46
C THR A 130 -6.18 -6.75 4.40
N TRP A 131 -6.75 -7.35 5.43
CA TRP A 131 -5.94 -8.10 6.40
C TRP A 131 -5.44 -9.42 5.84
N LEU A 132 -6.16 -10.03 4.91
CA LEU A 132 -5.64 -11.17 4.17
C LEU A 132 -4.39 -10.79 3.35
N ILE A 133 -4.40 -9.64 2.68
CA ILE A 133 -3.26 -9.15 1.89
C ILE A 133 -2.08 -8.78 2.79
N VAL A 134 -2.34 -8.20 3.97
CA VAL A 134 -1.27 -7.81 4.91
C VAL A 134 -0.59 -9.04 5.54
N LEU A 135 -1.29 -10.17 5.64
CA LEU A 135 -0.77 -11.41 6.24
C LEU A 135 -0.13 -12.38 5.24
N LEU A 136 -0.28 -12.14 3.95
CA LEU A 136 0.32 -12.95 2.87
C LEU A 136 1.58 -12.31 2.30
#